data_f0d43247e3862e3755bbbd2cd82675a1
#
_entry.id   f0d43247e3862e3755bbbd2cd82675a1
#
_cell.length_a   1.000
_cell.length_b   1.000
_cell.length_c   1.000
_cell.angle_alpha   90.00
_cell.angle_beta   90.00
_cell.angle_gamma   90.00
#
_symmetry.space_group_name_H-M   'P 1'
#
loop_
_entity.id
_entity.type
_entity.pdbx_description
1 polymer ?
#
loop_
_entity_poly.entity_id
_entity_poly.type
_entity_poly.pdbx_seq_one_letter_code
_entity_poly.pdbx_strand_id
1 'polypeptide(L)'
;MQVSHGLLKNPEAAEPGDVRRTTASISYNKPFARGNWASSLIWGRNHESHGGEIFNLNGYVAESTVKFLDRNYLYTRLELTDKNSILRDADRISLGITEHHPSFRIGAYTAGGARDIWNTEKTSVAIGSDVTFYSKPPILDPIYGSNPVSWKVFVRVRPGPMSMSSSMHGTH
;
A
#
# COMPACT_ATOMS: atom_id res chain seq x y z
N MET A 1 -5.95 -6.03 -15.81
CA MET A 1 -5.95 -7.17 -14.86
C MET A 1 -4.61 -7.87 -14.96
N GLN A 2 -4.02 -8.22 -13.81
CA GLN A 2 -2.74 -8.92 -13.72
C GLN A 2 -2.83 -10.00 -12.64
N VAL A 3 -2.22 -11.15 -12.89
CA VAL A 3 -2.03 -12.24 -11.91
C VAL A 3 -0.57 -12.65 -11.95
N SER A 4 0.03 -12.86 -10.79
CA SER A 4 1.38 -13.40 -10.68
C SER A 4 1.48 -14.47 -9.60
N HIS A 5 2.40 -15.40 -9.80
CA HIS A 5 2.74 -16.44 -8.83
C HIS A 5 4.25 -16.63 -8.83
N GLY A 6 4.84 -16.78 -7.66
CA GLY A 6 6.28 -16.94 -7.49
C GLY A 6 6.66 -17.67 -6.22
N LEU A 7 7.85 -18.25 -6.25
CA LEU A 7 8.50 -18.87 -5.09
C LEU A 7 9.70 -18.01 -4.69
N LEU A 8 9.69 -17.54 -3.44
CA LEU A 8 10.81 -16.86 -2.82
C LEU A 8 11.49 -17.86 -1.88
N LYS A 9 12.75 -18.15 -2.15
CA LYS A 9 13.55 -19.04 -1.32
C LYS A 9 14.25 -18.21 -0.24
N ASN A 10 14.01 -18.55 1.03
CA ASN A 10 14.61 -17.91 2.20
C ASN A 10 14.63 -16.37 2.10
N PRO A 11 13.48 -15.68 1.91
CA PRO A 11 13.46 -14.24 1.72
C PRO A 11 13.92 -13.45 2.96
N GLU A 12 13.85 -14.07 4.14
CA GLU A 12 14.29 -13.50 5.41
C GLU A 12 15.45 -14.31 5.99
N ALA A 13 16.59 -13.66 6.20
CA ALA A 13 17.79 -14.34 6.71
C ALA A 13 17.64 -14.82 8.16
N ALA A 14 16.79 -14.14 8.95
CA ALA A 14 16.54 -14.47 10.35
C ALA A 14 15.56 -15.64 10.55
N GLU A 15 14.67 -15.85 9.58
CA GLU A 15 13.64 -16.88 9.60
C GLU A 15 13.68 -17.67 8.28
N PRO A 16 14.57 -18.69 8.18
CA PRO A 16 14.69 -19.45 6.95
C PRO A 16 13.42 -20.24 6.67
N GLY A 17 12.85 -20.04 5.48
CA GLY A 17 11.63 -20.68 5.01
C GLY A 17 11.29 -20.22 3.59
N ASP A 18 10.60 -21.07 2.86
CA ASP A 18 10.16 -20.74 1.50
C ASP A 18 8.78 -20.07 1.53
N VAL A 19 8.61 -19.01 0.74
CA VAL A 19 7.35 -18.29 0.60
C VAL A 19 6.82 -18.45 -0.82
N ARG A 20 5.62 -19.03 -0.95
CA ARG A 20 4.86 -19.02 -2.22
C ARG A 20 3.93 -17.81 -2.20
N ARG A 21 4.15 -16.89 -3.13
CA ARG A 21 3.35 -15.67 -3.24
C ARG A 21 2.47 -15.70 -4.47
N THR A 22 1.18 -15.47 -4.28
CA THR A 22 0.21 -15.27 -5.35
C THR A 22 -0.36 -13.86 -5.23
N THR A 23 -0.43 -13.13 -6.34
CA THR A 23 -1.08 -11.81 -6.36
C THR A 23 -2.03 -11.70 -7.55
N ALA A 24 -3.11 -10.96 -7.35
CA ALA A 24 -4.03 -10.58 -8.41
C ALA A 24 -4.37 -9.10 -8.27
N SER A 25 -4.49 -8.39 -9.38
CA SER A 25 -4.90 -6.99 -9.39
C SER A 25 -5.76 -6.63 -10.59
N ILE A 26 -6.63 -5.66 -10.37
CA ILE A 26 -7.40 -5.00 -11.42
C ILE A 26 -7.28 -3.50 -11.24
N SER A 27 -7.06 -2.77 -12.33
CA SER A 27 -6.97 -1.31 -12.31
C SER A 27 -7.95 -0.73 -13.31
N TYR A 28 -8.51 0.40 -12.95
CA TYR A 28 -9.43 1.20 -13.75
C TYR A 28 -8.90 2.61 -13.84
N ASN A 29 -8.97 3.20 -15.04
CA ASN A 29 -8.55 4.58 -15.28
C ASN A 29 -9.54 5.27 -16.22
N LYS A 30 -10.05 6.42 -15.81
CA LYS A 30 -11.00 7.21 -16.60
C LYS A 30 -10.59 8.68 -16.62
N PRO A 31 -10.06 9.17 -17.74
CA PRO A 31 -9.84 10.61 -17.92
C PRO A 31 -11.17 11.36 -18.11
N PHE A 32 -11.19 12.62 -17.70
CA PHE A 32 -12.26 13.57 -17.95
C PHE A 32 -11.69 14.98 -18.19
N ALA A 33 -12.51 15.96 -18.56
CA ALA A 33 -12.08 17.23 -19.14
C ALA A 33 -10.96 17.96 -18.37
N ARG A 34 -10.95 17.94 -17.03
CA ARG A 34 -9.94 18.61 -16.20
C ARG A 34 -9.41 17.71 -15.10
N GLY A 35 -9.29 16.43 -15.41
CA GLY A 35 -8.84 15.48 -14.41
C GLY A 35 -8.79 14.05 -14.88
N ASN A 36 -8.66 13.18 -13.90
CA ASN A 36 -8.56 11.73 -14.08
C ASN A 36 -9.02 11.02 -12.82
N TRP A 37 -9.71 9.91 -12.98
CA TRP A 37 -10.01 8.98 -11.90
C TRP A 37 -9.29 7.66 -12.15
N ALA A 38 -8.47 7.24 -11.19
CA ALA A 38 -7.78 5.98 -11.21
C ALA A 38 -8.11 5.20 -9.93
N SER A 39 -8.41 3.91 -10.07
CA SER A 39 -8.66 3.01 -8.95
C SER A 39 -8.01 1.68 -9.19
N SER A 40 -7.59 1.00 -8.13
CA SER A 40 -7.09 -0.37 -8.19
C SER A 40 -7.60 -1.20 -7.01
N LEU A 41 -7.81 -2.49 -7.29
CA LEU A 41 -8.03 -3.54 -6.30
C LEU A 41 -6.90 -4.54 -6.43
N ILE A 42 -6.29 -4.87 -5.31
CA ILE A 42 -5.14 -5.77 -5.24
C ILE A 42 -5.41 -6.79 -4.14
N TRP A 43 -5.15 -8.03 -4.46
CA TRP A 43 -5.11 -9.13 -3.51
C TRP A 43 -3.77 -9.82 -3.58
N GLY A 44 -3.22 -10.18 -2.43
CA GLY A 44 -2.02 -10.98 -2.31
C GLY A 44 -2.17 -12.05 -1.25
N ARG A 45 -1.54 -13.19 -1.47
CA ARG A 45 -1.46 -14.27 -0.50
C ARG A 45 -0.03 -14.79 -0.44
N ASN A 46 0.52 -14.82 0.77
CA ASN A 46 1.72 -15.56 1.08
C ASN A 46 1.34 -16.89 1.73
N HIS A 47 1.91 -17.96 1.21
CA HIS A 47 1.91 -19.27 1.85
C HIS A 47 3.34 -19.52 2.31
N GLU A 48 3.55 -19.43 3.61
CA GLU A 48 4.85 -19.45 4.26
C GLU A 48 5.01 -20.73 5.06
N SER A 49 6.21 -21.32 5.04
CA SER A 49 6.56 -22.49 5.85
C SER A 49 7.79 -22.17 6.70
N HIS A 50 7.59 -22.03 8.01
CA HIS A 50 8.65 -21.77 8.98
C HIS A 50 8.61 -22.81 10.11
N GLY A 51 9.75 -23.45 10.40
CA GLY A 51 9.85 -24.37 11.52
C GLY A 51 8.88 -25.57 11.49
N GLY A 52 8.33 -25.92 10.31
CA GLY A 52 7.30 -26.97 10.17
C GLY A 52 5.85 -26.46 10.31
N GLU A 53 5.66 -25.19 10.62
CA GLU A 53 4.34 -24.54 10.63
C GLU A 53 4.05 -23.88 9.28
N ILE A 54 2.77 -23.86 8.88
CA ILE A 54 2.29 -23.28 7.63
C ILE A 54 1.40 -22.09 7.94
N PHE A 55 1.76 -20.93 7.39
CA PHE A 55 1.01 -19.69 7.51
C PHE A 55 0.42 -19.29 6.15
N ASN A 56 -0.82 -18.83 6.16
CA ASN A 56 -1.49 -18.28 4.99
C ASN A 56 -1.87 -16.83 5.28
N LEU A 57 -1.03 -15.90 4.85
CA LEU A 57 -1.21 -14.48 5.10
C LEU A 57 -1.80 -13.81 3.87
N ASN A 58 -2.96 -13.18 4.03
CA ASN A 58 -3.63 -12.47 2.95
C ASN A 58 -3.49 -10.96 3.13
N GLY A 59 -3.39 -10.26 2.01
CA GLY A 59 -3.46 -8.82 1.94
C GLY A 59 -4.45 -8.37 0.88
N TYR A 60 -5.26 -7.38 1.22
CA TYR A 60 -6.23 -6.75 0.33
C TYR A 60 -5.99 -5.25 0.33
N VAL A 61 -5.91 -4.65 -0.83
CA VAL A 61 -5.77 -3.21 -1.00
C VAL A 61 -6.80 -2.72 -2.00
N ALA A 62 -7.55 -1.70 -1.61
CA ALA A 62 -8.37 -0.92 -2.53
C ALA A 62 -7.89 0.53 -2.47
N GLU A 63 -7.53 1.08 -3.61
CA GLU A 63 -7.08 2.47 -3.67
C GLU A 63 -7.78 3.21 -4.79
N SER A 64 -8.00 4.50 -4.58
CA SER A 64 -8.62 5.39 -5.54
C SER A 64 -7.99 6.76 -5.47
N THR A 65 -7.72 7.36 -6.62
CA THR A 65 -7.21 8.72 -6.74
C THR A 65 -8.02 9.47 -7.77
N VAL A 66 -8.48 10.65 -7.41
CA VAL A 66 -9.14 11.59 -8.31
C VAL A 66 -8.27 12.83 -8.44
N LYS A 67 -7.77 13.11 -9.65
CA LYS A 67 -7.22 14.41 -10.02
C LYS A 67 -8.35 15.27 -10.57
N PHE A 68 -8.48 16.53 -10.14
CA PHE A 68 -9.52 17.46 -10.61
C PHE A 68 -8.99 18.88 -10.65
N LEU A 69 -9.63 19.70 -11.49
CA LEU A 69 -9.22 21.09 -11.73
C LEU A 69 -7.71 21.23 -12.03
N ASP A 70 -7.18 20.26 -12.75
CA ASP A 70 -5.79 20.16 -13.24
C ASP A 70 -4.69 20.04 -12.16
N ARG A 71 -4.95 20.47 -10.93
CA ARG A 71 -3.92 20.61 -9.88
C ARG A 71 -4.24 19.95 -8.56
N ASN A 72 -5.48 19.52 -8.34
CA ASN A 72 -5.91 18.99 -7.05
C ASN A 72 -6.03 17.47 -7.13
N TYR A 73 -5.67 16.79 -6.05
CA TYR A 73 -5.75 15.35 -5.90
C TYR A 73 -6.45 15.01 -4.60
N LEU A 74 -7.42 14.12 -4.66
CA LEU A 74 -7.96 13.41 -3.50
C LEU A 74 -7.67 11.94 -3.69
N TYR A 75 -7.31 11.26 -2.61
CA TYR A 75 -7.06 9.84 -2.66
C TYR A 75 -7.50 9.14 -1.39
N THR A 76 -7.84 7.87 -1.54
CA THR A 76 -8.13 6.96 -0.44
C THR A 76 -7.39 5.65 -0.66
N ARG A 77 -7.00 5.00 0.44
CA ARG A 77 -6.44 3.65 0.44
C ARG A 77 -7.01 2.87 1.61
N LEU A 78 -7.61 1.74 1.31
CA LEU A 78 -8.11 0.78 2.27
C LEU A 78 -7.21 -0.44 2.20
N GLU A 79 -6.64 -0.85 3.31
CA GLU A 79 -5.75 -1.99 3.40
C GLU A 79 -6.19 -2.91 4.53
N LEU A 80 -6.28 -4.21 4.25
CA LEU A 80 -6.47 -5.27 5.23
C LEU A 80 -5.38 -6.30 5.03
N THR A 81 -4.53 -6.52 6.04
CA THR A 81 -3.37 -7.40 5.93
C THR A 81 -3.25 -8.29 7.13
N ASP A 82 -3.05 -9.58 6.90
CA ASP A 82 -2.67 -10.53 7.94
C ASP A 82 -1.17 -10.36 8.24
N LYS A 83 -0.82 -10.20 9.51
CA LYS A 83 0.53 -9.95 10.01
C LYS A 83 0.87 -10.92 11.13
N ASN A 84 1.99 -11.64 11.03
CA ASN A 84 2.49 -12.56 12.06
C ASN A 84 3.75 -12.05 12.78
N SER A 85 4.30 -10.90 12.39
CA SER A 85 5.55 -10.33 12.89
C SER A 85 5.39 -8.94 13.54
N ILE A 86 4.22 -8.62 14.10
CA ILE A 86 3.96 -7.30 14.70
C ILE A 86 4.29 -7.22 16.19
N LEU A 87 4.44 -8.35 16.87
CA LEU A 87 4.76 -8.41 18.28
C LEU A 87 6.21 -8.82 18.48
N ARG A 88 6.89 -8.13 19.39
CA ARG A 88 8.15 -8.62 19.95
C ARG A 88 7.87 -9.75 20.93
N ASP A 89 8.81 -10.63 21.19
CA ASP A 89 8.63 -11.73 22.15
C ASP A 89 8.21 -11.25 23.54
N ALA A 90 8.81 -10.16 24.04
CA ALA A 90 8.45 -9.58 25.32
C ALA A 90 6.99 -9.11 25.37
N ASP A 91 6.50 -8.48 24.30
CA ASP A 91 5.13 -7.99 24.19
C ASP A 91 4.14 -9.17 24.09
N ARG A 92 4.49 -10.20 23.33
CA ARG A 92 3.71 -11.43 23.20
C ARG A 92 3.51 -12.12 24.55
N ILE A 93 4.60 -12.27 25.32
CA ILE A 93 4.56 -12.87 26.66
C ILE A 93 3.71 -12.02 27.60
N SER A 94 3.86 -10.69 27.58
CA SER A 94 3.08 -9.79 28.43
C SER A 94 1.58 -9.85 28.18
N LEU A 95 1.18 -10.17 26.93
CA LEU A 95 -0.22 -10.36 26.52
C LEU A 95 -0.74 -11.77 26.81
N GLY A 96 0.08 -12.68 27.34
CA GLY A 96 -0.28 -14.09 27.62
C GLY A 96 -0.50 -14.93 26.34
N ILE A 97 0.08 -14.52 25.21
CA ILE A 97 -0.05 -15.25 23.94
C ILE A 97 1.01 -16.35 23.89
N THR A 98 0.58 -17.59 23.83
CA THR A 98 1.45 -18.78 23.82
C THR A 98 1.97 -19.15 22.43
N GLU A 99 1.24 -18.78 21.38
CA GLU A 99 1.66 -19.01 20.00
C GLU A 99 2.94 -18.23 19.68
N HIS A 100 3.90 -18.86 19.00
CA HIS A 100 5.17 -18.21 18.66
C HIS A 100 5.01 -17.16 17.56
N HIS A 101 4.12 -17.40 16.59
CA HIS A 101 3.86 -16.52 15.46
C HIS A 101 2.35 -16.22 15.31
N PRO A 102 1.74 -15.50 16.27
CA PRO A 102 0.31 -15.21 16.21
C PRO A 102 0.00 -14.29 15.02
N SER A 103 -0.97 -14.68 14.21
CA SER A 103 -1.39 -13.88 13.04
C SER A 103 -2.56 -12.97 13.40
N PHE A 104 -2.42 -11.69 13.07
CA PHE A 104 -3.43 -10.66 13.31
C PHE A 104 -3.84 -9.98 12.01
N ARG A 105 -5.13 -9.75 11.82
CA ARG A 105 -5.64 -8.91 10.75
C ARG A 105 -5.63 -7.45 11.16
N ILE A 106 -4.87 -6.67 10.42
CA ILE A 106 -4.72 -5.22 10.63
C ILE A 106 -5.36 -4.50 9.45
N GLY A 107 -6.22 -3.53 9.76
CA GLY A 107 -6.77 -2.60 8.78
C GLY A 107 -6.06 -1.25 8.84
N ALA A 108 -5.84 -0.62 7.69
CA ALA A 108 -5.38 0.75 7.58
C ALA A 108 -6.26 1.49 6.56
N TYR A 109 -6.88 2.58 6.98
CA TYR A 109 -7.84 3.36 6.19
C TYR A 109 -7.33 4.78 6.04
N THR A 110 -6.74 5.08 4.90
CA THR A 110 -6.12 6.37 4.61
C THR A 110 -7.02 7.21 3.73
N ALA A 111 -7.16 8.48 4.07
CA ALA A 111 -7.75 9.52 3.22
C ALA A 111 -6.83 10.73 3.19
N GLY A 112 -6.62 11.30 2.02
CA GLY A 112 -5.70 12.41 1.87
C GLY A 112 -5.95 13.23 0.62
N GLY A 113 -5.24 14.36 0.55
CA GLY A 113 -5.26 15.24 -0.59
C GLY A 113 -3.90 15.88 -0.85
N ALA A 114 -3.72 16.32 -2.09
CA ALA A 114 -2.54 17.07 -2.49
C ALA A 114 -2.91 18.13 -3.53
N ARG A 115 -2.11 19.19 -3.62
CA ARG A 115 -2.26 20.23 -4.64
C ARG A 115 -0.91 20.56 -5.25
N ASP A 116 -0.86 20.58 -6.57
CA ASP A 116 0.28 21.09 -7.32
C ASP A 116 0.34 22.62 -7.14
N ILE A 117 1.39 23.06 -6.42
CA ILE A 117 1.62 24.48 -6.12
C ILE A 117 2.53 25.15 -7.15
N TRP A 118 3.37 24.35 -7.80
CA TRP A 118 4.27 24.81 -8.85
C TRP A 118 4.37 23.77 -9.95
N ASN A 119 4.15 24.20 -11.19
CA ASN A 119 4.23 23.35 -12.39
C ASN A 119 5.03 24.07 -13.47
N THR A 120 6.03 23.40 -13.99
CA THR A 120 6.78 23.77 -15.19
C THR A 120 6.72 22.62 -16.20
N GLU A 121 7.23 22.83 -17.41
CA GLU A 121 7.35 21.75 -18.39
C GLU A 121 8.22 20.58 -17.89
N LYS A 122 9.21 20.86 -17.04
CA LYS A 122 10.19 19.88 -16.56
C LYS A 122 9.88 19.32 -15.17
N THR A 123 9.14 20.04 -14.33
CA THR A 123 8.98 19.67 -12.92
C THR A 123 7.63 20.14 -12.38
N SER A 124 7.01 19.32 -11.55
CA SER A 124 5.83 19.63 -10.77
C SER A 124 6.12 19.43 -9.28
N VAL A 125 5.74 20.42 -8.47
CA VAL A 125 5.84 20.36 -7.01
C VAL A 125 4.45 20.44 -6.41
N ALA A 126 4.12 19.53 -5.53
CA ALA A 126 2.86 19.48 -4.79
C ALA A 126 3.10 19.45 -3.29
N ILE A 127 2.17 20.02 -2.55
CA ILE A 127 2.02 19.83 -1.11
C ILE A 127 0.77 18.99 -0.83
N GLY A 128 0.84 18.13 0.16
CA GLY A 128 -0.29 17.27 0.52
C GLY A 128 -0.26 16.83 1.97
N SER A 129 -1.39 16.27 2.39
CA SER A 129 -1.54 15.66 3.72
C SER A 129 -2.50 14.48 3.65
N ASP A 130 -2.35 13.56 4.59
CA ASP A 130 -3.30 12.49 4.81
C ASP A 130 -3.41 12.10 6.29
N VAL A 131 -4.49 11.40 6.59
CA VAL A 131 -4.76 10.76 7.87
C VAL A 131 -5.03 9.28 7.63
N THR A 132 -4.51 8.44 8.51
CA THR A 132 -4.74 6.99 8.50
C THR A 132 -5.30 6.55 9.85
N PHE A 133 -6.44 5.87 9.81
CA PHE A 133 -7.05 5.17 10.95
C PHE A 133 -6.70 3.70 10.86
N TYR A 134 -6.35 3.11 12.01
CA TYR A 134 -6.02 1.69 12.07
C TYR A 134 -7.08 0.91 12.82
N SER A 135 -7.43 -0.27 12.30
CA SER A 135 -8.21 -1.28 13.02
C SER A 135 -7.33 -2.49 13.32
N LYS A 136 -7.47 -3.03 14.51
CA LYS A 136 -6.70 -4.16 15.01
C LYS A 136 -7.49 -4.92 16.05
N PRO A 137 -7.16 -6.19 16.35
CA PRO A 137 -7.75 -6.93 17.45
C PRO A 137 -7.55 -6.23 18.81
N PRO A 138 -8.56 -6.22 19.71
CA PRO A 138 -8.47 -5.56 21.02
C PRO A 138 -7.33 -6.05 21.92
N ILE A 139 -6.89 -7.30 21.74
CA ILE A 139 -5.75 -7.85 22.48
C ILE A 139 -4.46 -7.03 22.29
N LEU A 140 -4.36 -6.26 21.22
CA LEU A 140 -3.22 -5.38 20.92
C LEU A 140 -3.35 -3.97 21.52
N ASP A 141 -4.46 -3.66 22.19
CA ASP A 141 -4.72 -2.33 22.80
C ASP A 141 -3.65 -1.88 23.81
N PRO A 142 -3.12 -2.76 24.67
CA PRO A 142 -2.10 -2.35 25.64
C PRO A 142 -0.80 -1.84 24.99
N ILE A 143 -0.50 -2.29 23.75
CA ILE A 143 0.75 -1.96 23.07
C ILE A 143 0.57 -0.80 22.09
N TYR A 144 -0.52 -0.81 21.32
CA TYR A 144 -0.76 0.13 20.22
C TYR A 144 -1.84 1.17 20.48
N GLY A 145 -2.49 1.15 21.66
CA GLY A 145 -3.68 1.96 21.95
C GLY A 145 -4.95 1.40 21.30
N SER A 146 -6.12 1.84 21.77
CA SER A 146 -7.42 1.33 21.29
C SER A 146 -7.78 1.82 19.87
N ASN A 147 -7.41 3.03 19.51
CA ASN A 147 -7.73 3.66 18.23
C ASN A 147 -6.49 4.37 17.66
N PRO A 148 -5.51 3.64 17.10
CA PRO A 148 -4.33 4.26 16.54
C PRO A 148 -4.68 5.11 15.33
N VAL A 149 -4.15 6.34 15.27
CA VAL A 149 -4.30 7.27 14.17
C VAL A 149 -2.94 7.85 13.84
N SER A 150 -2.62 7.95 12.57
CA SER A 150 -1.46 8.68 12.11
C SER A 150 -1.85 9.75 11.10
N TRP A 151 -1.04 10.80 11.02
CA TRP A 151 -1.18 11.84 10.01
C TRP A 151 0.19 12.21 9.47
N LYS A 152 0.24 12.68 8.25
CA LYS A 152 1.47 13.21 7.65
C LYS A 152 1.18 14.40 6.76
N VAL A 153 2.17 15.28 6.63
CA VAL A 153 2.28 16.30 5.61
C VAL A 153 3.48 15.97 4.74
N PHE A 154 3.39 16.17 3.45
CA PHE A 154 4.46 15.84 2.51
C PHE A 154 4.57 16.84 1.37
N VAL A 155 5.76 16.92 0.82
CA VAL A 155 6.05 17.57 -0.46
C VAL A 155 6.36 16.50 -1.49
N ARG A 156 5.75 16.59 -2.66
CA ARG A 156 5.96 15.68 -3.78
C ARG A 156 6.54 16.41 -4.96
N VAL A 157 7.71 15.98 -5.40
CA VAL A 157 8.37 16.49 -6.63
C VAL A 157 8.26 15.41 -7.71
N ARG A 158 7.83 15.78 -8.89
CA ARG A 158 7.72 14.89 -10.05
C ARG A 158 8.38 15.50 -11.26
N PRO A 159 9.01 14.69 -12.15
CA PRO A 159 9.35 15.12 -13.49
C PRO A 159 8.09 15.62 -14.22
N GLY A 160 8.22 16.63 -15.05
CA GLY A 160 7.15 17.09 -15.94
C GLY A 160 6.77 15.99 -16.95
N PRO A 161 5.61 16.10 -17.60
CA PRO A 161 5.23 15.17 -18.64
C PRO A 161 6.27 15.20 -19.76
N MET A 162 6.82 14.04 -20.10
CA MET A 162 7.66 13.93 -21.30
C MET A 162 6.78 14.22 -22.52
N SER A 163 7.01 15.35 -23.21
CA SER A 163 6.47 15.54 -24.55
C SER A 163 7.23 14.60 -25.49
N MET A 164 6.61 13.49 -25.90
CA MET A 164 7.08 12.78 -27.08
C MET A 164 6.86 13.73 -28.27
N SER A 165 7.89 14.46 -28.65
CA SER A 165 7.89 15.14 -29.95
C SER A 165 7.93 14.03 -31.00
N SER A 166 6.81 13.79 -31.66
CA SER A 166 6.75 12.98 -32.86
C SER A 166 7.44 13.74 -34.01
N SER A 167 8.75 13.63 -34.07
CA SER A 167 9.49 13.98 -35.29
C SER A 167 9.36 12.83 -36.30
N MET A 168 8.15 12.56 -36.78
CA MET A 168 7.98 11.93 -38.09
C MET A 168 8.14 13.00 -39.16
N HIS A 169 9.36 13.34 -39.50
CA HIS A 169 9.65 13.90 -40.79
C HIS A 169 9.63 12.76 -41.80
N GLY A 170 8.52 12.65 -42.52
CA GLY A 170 8.47 11.98 -43.79
C GLY A 170 9.35 12.75 -44.78
N THR A 171 10.32 12.08 -45.34
CA THR A 171 10.97 12.48 -46.59
C THR A 171 10.74 11.39 -47.61
N HIS A 172 9.99 11.80 -48.64
CA HIS A 172 9.93 11.32 -50.04
C HIS A 172 10.34 9.90 -50.41
#